data_d5a8b93b78ef761d0308604ffc86e9f9
#
_entry.id   d5a8b93b78ef761d0308604ffc86e9f9
#
_cell.length_a   1.000
_cell.length_b   1.000
_cell.length_c   1.000
_cell.angle_alpha   90.00
_cell.angle_beta   90.00
_cell.angle_gamma   90.00
#
_symmetry.space_group_name_H-M   'P 1'
#
loop_
_entity.id
_entity.type
_entity.pdbx_description
1 polymer ?
#
loop_
_entity_poly.entity_id
_entity_poly.type
_entity_poly.pdbx_seq_one_letter_code
_entity_poly.pdbx_strand_id
1 'polypeptide(L)'
;MTSPNGRSAAPATDAAAALLAGLVSRGVRHVVVSPGSRSQALALVAADLERAGLIHLHVRIDERVAGFTALGIGRESGMPAVVVCTSGTAVANLLPAALEAHHAGVPLLLLTADRPPELRGVGANQTTRQPGLFRSAARLEADLAVPEQTDDAGDAGQTADLDAVAAEALAAALGEGARVPGPVHLNVPLREPLAGAAPSWLAARAASPALPDETRDDADDVSGALYQGGGGIGRADVAPDAEAAYRLETGPRTIVVAGADAGAAAEQLAHDGGFPLVAEIVSGARFGRQVVHGYRALLSDPHLGGRIERVVVFGRPTLSREVTRLLMRTDVEVLAVRGPGEPVNLNGATCAVDAVRVDGAGDREWLGEWMRASRAAAVDLSPPAPDADGLASAVPHERLGAINAEVRVLRAPIDRAALVDALWRASWPHDRLVFGSSRIVRVADELLGGKKVAVHSNRGLAGIDGTIATATGIALASQGDERPGVTRLLLGDLAFLHDMGALLLPPGETEPRLQ
;
A
#
# COMPACT_ATOMS: atom_id res chain seq x y z
N MET A 1 17.01 -36.72 -10.97
CA MET A 1 16.88 -37.60 -12.13
C MET A 1 15.64 -37.17 -12.88
N THR A 2 15.74 -36.70 -14.09
CA THR A 2 14.59 -36.41 -14.95
C THR A 2 14.09 -37.70 -15.58
N SER A 3 12.78 -37.90 -15.67
CA SER A 3 12.18 -38.97 -16.42
C SER A 3 12.51 -38.82 -17.92
N PRO A 4 12.40 -39.87 -18.74
CA PRO A 4 12.66 -39.78 -20.18
C PRO A 4 11.86 -38.71 -20.92
N ASN A 5 10.80 -38.19 -20.32
CA ASN A 5 9.89 -37.17 -20.86
C ASN A 5 10.15 -35.75 -20.33
N GLY A 6 11.31 -35.47 -19.70
CA GLY A 6 11.69 -34.12 -19.22
C GLY A 6 10.98 -33.66 -17.94
N ARG A 7 10.36 -34.59 -17.20
CA ARG A 7 9.58 -34.30 -16.00
C ARG A 7 10.40 -34.34 -14.72
N SER A 8 10.03 -33.52 -13.78
CA SER A 8 10.43 -33.66 -12.39
C SER A 8 9.85 -34.96 -11.82
N ALA A 9 10.65 -35.69 -11.07
CA ALA A 9 10.15 -36.86 -10.32
C ALA A 9 9.38 -36.46 -9.06
N ALA A 10 9.02 -35.17 -8.91
CA ALA A 10 8.41 -34.60 -7.74
C ALA A 10 7.13 -33.81 -8.09
N PRO A 11 5.93 -34.39 -7.91
CA PRO A 11 4.65 -33.70 -8.16
C PRO A 11 4.53 -32.36 -7.45
N ALA A 12 5.14 -32.22 -6.26
CA ALA A 12 5.20 -30.96 -5.53
C ALA A 12 5.92 -29.84 -6.32
N THR A 13 6.98 -30.18 -7.06
CA THR A 13 7.72 -29.21 -7.88
C THR A 13 6.93 -28.83 -9.13
N ASP A 14 6.25 -29.79 -9.78
CA ASP A 14 5.44 -29.54 -10.98
C ASP A 14 4.23 -28.65 -10.63
N ALA A 15 3.57 -28.90 -9.50
CA ALA A 15 2.48 -28.06 -9.01
C ALA A 15 2.95 -26.63 -8.64
N ALA A 16 4.08 -26.51 -7.95
CA ALA A 16 4.69 -25.22 -7.64
C ALA A 16 5.02 -24.44 -8.92
N ALA A 17 5.55 -25.13 -9.94
CA ALA A 17 5.86 -24.56 -11.25
C ALA A 17 4.61 -24.07 -11.99
N ALA A 18 3.52 -24.85 -12.00
CA ALA A 18 2.27 -24.48 -12.64
C ALA A 18 1.66 -23.23 -11.98
N LEU A 19 1.59 -23.21 -10.65
CA LEU A 19 1.01 -22.11 -9.89
C LEU A 19 1.81 -20.81 -10.04
N LEU A 20 3.14 -20.87 -9.87
CA LEU A 20 3.99 -19.67 -9.99
C LEU A 20 4.09 -19.18 -11.44
N ALA A 21 4.20 -20.06 -12.43
CA ALA A 21 4.17 -19.66 -13.83
C ALA A 21 2.85 -18.99 -14.21
N GLY A 22 1.72 -19.51 -13.72
CA GLY A 22 0.40 -18.92 -13.91
C GLY A 22 0.29 -17.50 -13.37
N LEU A 23 0.85 -17.22 -12.19
CA LEU A 23 0.89 -15.87 -11.60
C LEU A 23 1.85 -14.94 -12.37
N VAL A 24 3.04 -15.44 -12.72
CA VAL A 24 4.07 -14.64 -13.41
C VAL A 24 3.64 -14.27 -14.83
N SER A 25 2.98 -15.18 -15.57
CA SER A 25 2.44 -14.91 -16.91
C SER A 25 1.37 -13.81 -16.91
N ARG A 26 0.72 -13.60 -15.76
CA ARG A 26 -0.30 -12.55 -15.51
C ARG A 26 0.25 -11.26 -14.88
N GLY A 27 1.57 -11.11 -14.82
CA GLY A 27 2.20 -9.84 -14.42
C GLY A 27 2.76 -9.79 -13.00
N VAL A 28 2.65 -10.83 -12.19
CA VAL A 28 3.36 -10.90 -10.91
C VAL A 28 4.86 -10.92 -11.16
N ARG A 29 5.60 -10.03 -10.48
CA ARG A 29 7.06 -9.88 -10.68
C ARG A 29 7.87 -10.03 -9.39
N HIS A 30 7.26 -10.00 -8.23
CA HIS A 30 7.95 -10.07 -6.95
C HIS A 30 7.48 -11.30 -6.15
N VAL A 31 8.44 -12.09 -5.69
CA VAL A 31 8.21 -13.22 -4.78
C VAL A 31 9.07 -13.03 -3.54
N VAL A 32 8.46 -13.06 -2.37
CA VAL A 32 9.12 -12.94 -1.06
C VAL A 32 9.09 -14.30 -0.39
N VAL A 33 10.24 -14.90 -0.13
CA VAL A 33 10.35 -16.24 0.44
C VAL A 33 10.89 -16.17 1.87
N SER A 34 10.17 -16.80 2.80
CA SER A 34 10.72 -17.17 4.10
C SER A 34 11.11 -18.67 4.04
N PRO A 35 12.42 -18.99 4.21
CA PRO A 35 12.92 -20.35 3.98
C PRO A 35 12.33 -21.37 4.96
N GLY A 36 11.97 -22.55 4.43
CA GLY A 36 11.50 -23.67 5.24
C GLY A 36 11.38 -24.96 4.43
N SER A 37 11.50 -26.11 5.10
CA SER A 37 11.53 -27.41 4.42
C SER A 37 10.26 -27.71 3.62
N ARG A 38 9.07 -27.44 4.18
CA ARG A 38 7.81 -27.77 3.53
C ARG A 38 7.55 -26.91 2.29
N SER A 39 8.05 -25.68 2.27
CA SER A 39 7.94 -24.76 1.13
C SER A 39 9.04 -24.92 0.08
N GLN A 40 9.88 -25.98 0.17
CA GLN A 40 11.07 -26.13 -0.67
C GLN A 40 10.73 -26.15 -2.17
N ALA A 41 9.66 -26.82 -2.59
CA ALA A 41 9.22 -26.84 -3.98
C ALA A 41 8.95 -25.44 -4.53
N LEU A 42 8.16 -24.63 -3.80
CA LEU A 42 7.85 -23.26 -4.17
C LEU A 42 9.10 -22.38 -4.19
N ALA A 43 9.99 -22.52 -3.21
CA ALA A 43 11.21 -21.71 -3.10
C ALA A 43 12.20 -22.01 -4.25
N LEU A 44 12.39 -23.28 -4.59
CA LEU A 44 13.28 -23.69 -5.69
C LEU A 44 12.76 -23.21 -7.05
N VAL A 45 11.46 -23.36 -7.30
CA VAL A 45 10.83 -22.86 -8.54
C VAL A 45 10.95 -21.32 -8.63
N ALA A 46 10.75 -20.59 -7.51
CA ALA A 46 10.95 -19.14 -7.50
C ALA A 46 12.41 -18.77 -7.85
N ALA A 47 13.39 -19.51 -7.31
CA ALA A 47 14.80 -19.29 -7.65
C ALA A 47 15.12 -19.61 -9.14
N ASP A 48 14.44 -20.59 -9.75
CA ASP A 48 14.56 -20.88 -11.18
C ASP A 48 13.98 -19.76 -12.04
N LEU A 49 12.83 -19.19 -11.64
CA LEU A 49 12.22 -18.05 -12.33
C LEU A 49 13.07 -16.77 -12.20
N GLU A 50 13.71 -16.54 -11.07
CA GLU A 50 14.66 -15.44 -10.89
C GLU A 50 15.89 -15.61 -11.79
N ARG A 51 16.48 -16.81 -11.84
CA ARG A 51 17.58 -17.10 -12.75
C ARG A 51 17.23 -16.90 -14.23
N ALA A 52 15.97 -17.11 -14.58
CA ALA A 52 15.44 -16.80 -15.90
C ALA A 52 15.15 -15.29 -16.11
N GLY A 53 15.32 -14.45 -15.12
CA GLY A 53 15.04 -13.00 -15.18
C GLY A 53 13.56 -12.63 -15.25
N LEU A 54 12.66 -13.52 -14.80
CA LEU A 54 11.22 -13.34 -14.90
C LEU A 54 10.59 -12.74 -13.65
N ILE A 55 11.28 -12.82 -12.50
CA ILE A 55 10.86 -12.25 -11.22
C ILE A 55 12.04 -11.63 -10.48
N HIS A 56 11.73 -10.88 -9.44
CA HIS A 56 12.64 -10.47 -8.38
C HIS A 56 12.34 -11.32 -7.14
N LEU A 57 13.31 -12.12 -6.71
CA LEU A 57 13.21 -12.95 -5.52
C LEU A 57 13.79 -12.22 -4.31
N HIS A 58 12.99 -12.12 -3.26
CA HIS A 58 13.38 -11.50 -2.00
C HIS A 58 13.35 -12.55 -0.89
N VAL A 59 14.43 -12.68 -0.15
CA VAL A 59 14.48 -13.61 0.99
C VAL A 59 14.37 -12.87 2.30
N ARG A 60 13.40 -13.26 3.13
CA ARG A 60 13.19 -12.69 4.47
C ARG A 60 13.07 -13.81 5.48
N ILE A 61 13.92 -13.78 6.52
CA ILE A 61 13.95 -14.84 7.54
C ILE A 61 12.69 -14.80 8.41
N ASP A 62 12.23 -13.61 8.76
CA ASP A 62 11.02 -13.37 9.55
C ASP A 62 9.82 -13.28 8.61
N GLU A 63 8.83 -14.14 8.76
CA GLU A 63 7.62 -14.17 7.92
C GLU A 63 6.77 -12.91 8.07
N ARG A 64 6.75 -12.30 9.23
CA ARG A 64 6.10 -11.00 9.42
C ARG A 64 6.76 -9.94 8.54
N VAL A 65 8.09 -9.89 8.52
CA VAL A 65 8.85 -9.00 7.63
C VAL A 65 8.56 -9.32 6.17
N ALA A 66 8.48 -10.61 5.79
CA ALA A 66 8.12 -11.03 4.45
C ALA A 66 6.74 -10.50 4.03
N GLY A 67 5.74 -10.66 4.90
CA GLY A 67 4.38 -10.18 4.67
C GLY A 67 4.32 -8.67 4.47
N PHE A 68 4.98 -7.88 5.33
CA PHE A 68 4.99 -6.43 5.21
C PHE A 68 5.87 -5.92 4.05
N THR A 69 6.93 -6.62 3.67
CA THR A 69 7.69 -6.31 2.44
C THR A 69 6.79 -6.49 1.21
N ALA A 70 6.07 -7.59 1.13
CA ALA A 70 5.12 -7.85 0.04
C ALA A 70 3.97 -6.83 0.03
N LEU A 71 3.45 -6.44 1.20
CA LEU A 71 2.46 -5.36 1.33
C LEU A 71 3.00 -4.04 0.77
N GLY A 72 4.25 -3.68 1.08
CA GLY A 72 4.88 -2.47 0.54
C GLY A 72 4.99 -2.50 -0.98
N ILE A 73 5.35 -3.65 -1.55
CA ILE A 73 5.42 -3.86 -3.01
C ILE A 73 4.03 -3.69 -3.62
N GLY A 74 3.02 -4.37 -3.08
CA GLY A 74 1.64 -4.27 -3.57
C GLY A 74 1.06 -2.85 -3.47
N ARG A 75 1.40 -2.12 -2.40
CA ARG A 75 0.99 -0.73 -2.19
C ARG A 75 1.56 0.21 -3.24
N GLU A 76 2.81 0.06 -3.61
CA GLU A 76 3.48 0.95 -4.57
C GLU A 76 3.18 0.58 -6.03
N SER A 77 3.16 -0.73 -6.34
CA SER A 77 3.00 -1.20 -7.72
C SER A 77 1.54 -1.38 -8.16
N GLY A 78 0.60 -1.54 -7.20
CA GLY A 78 -0.77 -1.98 -7.48
C GLY A 78 -0.88 -3.47 -7.82
N MET A 79 0.24 -4.18 -8.03
CA MET A 79 0.31 -5.60 -8.34
C MET A 79 0.74 -6.38 -7.09
N PRO A 80 0.08 -7.50 -6.72
CA PRO A 80 0.48 -8.24 -5.53
C PRO A 80 1.87 -8.85 -5.68
N ALA A 81 2.64 -8.83 -4.59
CA ALA A 81 3.77 -9.75 -4.44
C ALA A 81 3.28 -11.06 -3.82
N VAL A 82 3.94 -12.15 -4.19
CA VAL A 82 3.70 -13.48 -3.60
C VAL A 82 4.56 -13.65 -2.37
N VAL A 83 3.98 -14.06 -1.25
CA VAL A 83 4.72 -14.50 -0.07
C VAL A 83 4.68 -16.01 0.02
N VAL A 84 5.85 -16.64 0.13
CA VAL A 84 5.99 -18.07 0.32
C VAL A 84 6.57 -18.35 1.70
N CYS A 85 5.90 -19.16 2.51
CA CYS A 85 6.41 -19.63 3.79
C CYS A 85 6.13 -21.11 4.03
N THR A 86 6.81 -21.68 5.02
CA THR A 86 6.58 -23.04 5.50
C THR A 86 5.32 -23.13 6.38
N SER A 87 5.02 -24.31 6.92
CA SER A 87 3.87 -24.56 7.76
C SER A 87 4.07 -24.17 9.23
N GLY A 88 3.01 -24.16 10.00
CA GLY A 88 3.03 -23.94 11.44
C GLY A 88 2.96 -22.46 11.81
N THR A 89 3.81 -22.00 12.74
CA THR A 89 3.82 -20.59 13.19
C THR A 89 4.23 -19.60 12.12
N ALA A 90 4.97 -20.01 11.10
CA ALA A 90 5.30 -19.23 9.92
C ALA A 90 4.05 -18.58 9.32
N VAL A 91 2.98 -19.37 9.13
CA VAL A 91 1.71 -18.90 8.57
C VAL A 91 1.05 -17.85 9.47
N ALA A 92 1.07 -18.07 10.78
CA ALA A 92 0.47 -17.15 11.75
C ALA A 92 1.16 -15.77 11.76
N ASN A 93 2.47 -15.73 11.50
CA ASN A 93 3.24 -14.49 11.44
C ASN A 93 2.88 -13.60 10.23
N LEU A 94 2.18 -14.12 9.23
CA LEU A 94 1.67 -13.34 8.09
C LEU A 94 0.37 -12.58 8.42
N LEU A 95 -0.34 -12.94 9.50
CA LEU A 95 -1.64 -12.35 9.82
C LEU A 95 -1.61 -10.83 10.02
N PRO A 96 -0.61 -10.21 10.68
CA PRO A 96 -0.55 -8.75 10.80
C PRO A 96 -0.52 -8.03 9.44
N ALA A 97 0.29 -8.53 8.50
CA ALA A 97 0.36 -7.96 7.15
C ALA A 97 -0.94 -8.20 6.36
N ALA A 98 -1.57 -9.37 6.50
CA ALA A 98 -2.85 -9.65 5.87
C ALA A 98 -3.96 -8.74 6.38
N LEU A 99 -4.03 -8.48 7.69
CA LEU A 99 -4.99 -7.54 8.28
C LEU A 99 -4.76 -6.11 7.79
N GLU A 100 -3.51 -5.63 7.77
CA GLU A 100 -3.18 -4.31 7.23
C GLU A 100 -3.56 -4.22 5.73
N ALA A 101 -3.24 -5.24 4.93
CA ALA A 101 -3.61 -5.33 3.52
C ALA A 101 -5.14 -5.29 3.32
N HIS A 102 -5.90 -6.02 4.14
CA HIS A 102 -7.36 -6.03 4.11
C HIS A 102 -7.95 -4.64 4.29
N HIS A 103 -7.53 -3.96 5.37
CA HIS A 103 -8.06 -2.65 5.72
C HIS A 103 -7.56 -1.53 4.81
N ALA A 104 -6.37 -1.68 4.24
CA ALA A 104 -5.79 -0.70 3.32
C ALA A 104 -6.14 -0.97 1.84
N GLY A 105 -6.77 -2.10 1.52
CA GLY A 105 -7.09 -2.47 0.14
C GLY A 105 -5.84 -2.73 -0.70
N VAL A 106 -4.82 -3.32 -0.12
CA VAL A 106 -3.57 -3.62 -0.82
C VAL A 106 -3.58 -5.07 -1.29
N PRO A 107 -3.33 -5.32 -2.59
CA PRO A 107 -3.28 -6.68 -3.10
C PRO A 107 -2.07 -7.45 -2.53
N LEU A 108 -2.30 -8.69 -2.07
CA LEU A 108 -1.28 -9.54 -1.44
C LEU A 108 -1.60 -11.01 -1.68
N LEU A 109 -0.63 -11.83 -2.09
CA LEU A 109 -0.80 -13.26 -2.30
C LEU A 109 0.03 -14.05 -1.27
N LEU A 110 -0.64 -14.87 -0.44
CA LEU A 110 -0.03 -15.70 0.59
C LEU A 110 -0.10 -17.16 0.15
N LEU A 111 1.04 -17.74 -0.24
CA LEU A 111 1.20 -19.15 -0.59
C LEU A 111 1.88 -19.86 0.59
N THR A 112 1.10 -20.53 1.42
CA THR A 112 1.60 -21.17 2.63
C THR A 112 1.67 -22.69 2.44
N ALA A 113 2.87 -23.24 2.49
CA ALA A 113 3.03 -24.68 2.39
C ALA A 113 2.47 -25.39 3.62
N ASP A 114 1.83 -26.53 3.43
CA ASP A 114 1.23 -27.32 4.48
C ASP A 114 1.55 -28.81 4.36
N ARG A 115 1.27 -29.56 5.42
CA ARG A 115 1.25 -31.03 5.38
C ARG A 115 0.03 -31.51 4.62
N PRO A 116 0.14 -32.66 3.95
CA PRO A 116 -1.00 -33.31 3.31
C PRO A 116 -2.04 -33.72 4.37
N PRO A 117 -3.32 -33.92 3.99
CA PRO A 117 -4.42 -34.17 4.92
C PRO A 117 -4.20 -35.30 5.92
N GLU A 118 -3.51 -36.37 5.51
CA GLU A 118 -3.20 -37.53 6.37
C GLU A 118 -2.28 -37.20 7.56
N LEU A 119 -1.57 -36.08 7.50
CA LEU A 119 -0.70 -35.60 8.59
C LEU A 119 -1.33 -34.48 9.41
N ARG A 120 -2.55 -34.05 9.10
CA ARG A 120 -3.26 -32.98 9.84
C ARG A 120 -4.09 -33.55 10.98
N GLY A 121 -4.05 -32.91 12.13
CA GLY A 121 -4.86 -33.31 13.31
C GLY A 121 -4.42 -34.59 14.03
N VAL A 122 -3.24 -35.13 13.68
CA VAL A 122 -2.70 -36.37 14.26
C VAL A 122 -1.43 -36.15 15.09
N GLY A 123 -1.14 -34.91 15.46
CA GLY A 123 0.07 -34.57 16.24
C GLY A 123 1.37 -34.60 15.45
N ALA A 124 1.32 -34.52 14.12
CA ALA A 124 2.52 -34.46 13.30
C ALA A 124 3.32 -33.18 13.57
N ASN A 125 4.65 -33.28 13.44
CA ASN A 125 5.57 -32.16 13.72
C ASN A 125 5.26 -30.94 12.86
N GLN A 126 5.26 -29.73 13.48
CA GLN A 126 5.10 -28.43 12.82
C GLN A 126 3.80 -28.37 11.98
N THR A 127 2.71 -28.87 12.52
CA THR A 127 1.40 -28.94 11.87
C THR A 127 0.36 -28.22 12.71
N THR A 128 -0.46 -27.39 12.08
CA THR A 128 -1.59 -26.71 12.68
C THR A 128 -2.74 -26.64 11.68
N ARG A 129 -3.89 -26.14 12.10
CA ARG A 129 -5.02 -25.87 11.19
C ARG A 129 -4.77 -24.56 10.48
N GLN A 130 -4.18 -24.61 9.27
CA GLN A 130 -3.86 -23.44 8.45
C GLN A 130 -5.08 -22.92 7.66
N PRO A 131 -5.88 -23.78 6.99
CA PRO A 131 -7.13 -23.32 6.36
C PRO A 131 -8.07 -22.66 7.37
N GLY A 132 -8.57 -21.47 7.02
CA GLY A 132 -9.43 -20.66 7.87
C GLY A 132 -8.69 -19.62 8.72
N LEU A 133 -7.35 -19.60 8.71
CA LEU A 133 -6.57 -18.67 9.54
C LEU A 133 -6.73 -17.20 9.09
N PHE A 134 -6.94 -16.98 7.81
CA PHE A 134 -7.08 -15.64 7.22
C PHE A 134 -8.53 -15.29 6.86
N ARG A 135 -9.51 -16.08 7.28
CA ARG A 135 -10.93 -15.90 6.90
C ARG A 135 -11.48 -14.49 7.15
N SER A 136 -11.01 -13.82 8.20
CA SER A 136 -11.45 -12.45 8.52
C SER A 136 -10.78 -11.36 7.67
N ALA A 137 -9.72 -11.70 6.93
CA ALA A 137 -8.93 -10.74 6.17
C ALA A 137 -8.92 -11.05 4.66
N ALA A 138 -8.87 -12.33 4.27
CA ALA A 138 -8.68 -12.72 2.88
C ALA A 138 -9.91 -12.45 2.01
N ARG A 139 -9.67 -12.03 0.76
CA ARG A 139 -10.68 -11.91 -0.30
C ARG A 139 -11.06 -13.27 -0.86
N LEU A 140 -10.08 -14.16 -0.90
CA LEU A 140 -10.20 -15.57 -1.25
C LEU A 140 -9.31 -16.38 -0.31
N GLU A 141 -9.81 -17.50 0.19
CA GLU A 141 -9.03 -18.47 0.95
C GLU A 141 -9.32 -19.86 0.38
N ALA A 142 -8.28 -20.57 -0.06
CA ALA A 142 -8.41 -21.90 -0.63
C ALA A 142 -7.39 -22.88 -0.01
N ASP A 143 -7.86 -24.10 0.29
CA ASP A 143 -7.02 -25.25 0.65
C ASP A 143 -6.88 -26.12 -0.61
N LEU A 144 -5.72 -26.09 -1.26
CA LEU A 144 -5.52 -26.74 -2.53
C LEU A 144 -5.47 -28.27 -2.38
N ALA A 145 -5.75 -28.98 -3.46
CA ALA A 145 -5.54 -30.42 -3.51
C ALA A 145 -4.05 -30.77 -3.41
N VAL A 146 -3.74 -31.91 -2.80
CA VAL A 146 -2.36 -32.42 -2.79
C VAL A 146 -1.98 -32.83 -4.21
N PRO A 147 -0.84 -32.35 -4.73
CA PRO A 147 -0.37 -32.79 -6.05
C PRO A 147 -0.11 -34.29 -6.09
N GLU A 148 -0.61 -34.97 -7.11
CA GLU A 148 -0.44 -36.38 -7.31
C GLU A 148 0.36 -36.65 -8.58
N GLN A 149 1.05 -37.79 -8.62
CA GLN A 149 1.69 -38.24 -9.84
C GLN A 149 0.62 -38.86 -10.74
N THR A 150 0.46 -38.30 -11.92
CA THR A 150 -0.54 -38.72 -12.90
C THR A 150 0.13 -39.09 -14.23
N ASP A 151 -0.64 -39.63 -15.17
CA ASP A 151 -0.21 -39.78 -16.57
C ASP A 151 -0.19 -38.41 -17.29
N ASP A 152 0.22 -38.41 -18.56
CA ASP A 152 0.35 -37.18 -19.36
C ASP A 152 -0.93 -36.36 -19.46
N ALA A 153 -2.08 -37.02 -19.55
CA ALA A 153 -3.38 -36.34 -19.62
C ALA A 153 -3.77 -35.76 -18.26
N GLY A 154 -3.56 -36.48 -17.17
CA GLY A 154 -3.82 -36.04 -15.82
C GLY A 154 -2.90 -34.87 -15.37
N ASP A 155 -1.62 -34.91 -15.77
CA ASP A 155 -0.68 -33.82 -15.49
C ASP A 155 -1.06 -32.52 -16.24
N ALA A 156 -1.52 -32.64 -17.48
CA ALA A 156 -2.03 -31.47 -18.22
C ALA A 156 -3.28 -30.89 -17.56
N GLY A 157 -4.19 -31.74 -17.07
CA GLY A 157 -5.37 -31.35 -16.31
C GLY A 157 -4.99 -30.64 -15.00
N GLN A 158 -4.12 -31.23 -14.18
CA GLN A 158 -3.68 -30.61 -12.92
C GLN A 158 -2.97 -29.26 -13.14
N THR A 159 -2.18 -29.14 -14.21
CA THR A 159 -1.53 -27.89 -14.57
C THR A 159 -2.56 -26.83 -14.98
N ALA A 160 -3.61 -27.20 -15.73
CA ALA A 160 -4.68 -26.30 -16.12
C ALA A 160 -5.51 -25.83 -14.91
N ASP A 161 -5.81 -26.72 -13.98
CA ASP A 161 -6.52 -26.41 -12.75
C ASP A 161 -5.73 -25.41 -11.88
N LEU A 162 -4.42 -25.60 -11.74
CA LEU A 162 -3.56 -24.68 -10.98
C LEU A 162 -3.37 -23.33 -11.68
N ASP A 163 -3.42 -23.27 -13.00
CA ASP A 163 -3.43 -22.03 -13.76
C ASP A 163 -4.75 -21.25 -13.54
N ALA A 164 -5.87 -21.96 -13.51
CA ALA A 164 -7.18 -21.36 -13.18
C ALA A 164 -7.20 -20.83 -11.75
N VAL A 165 -6.64 -21.57 -10.78
CA VAL A 165 -6.47 -21.09 -9.39
C VAL A 165 -5.59 -19.84 -9.34
N ALA A 166 -4.50 -19.78 -10.09
CA ALA A 166 -3.63 -18.60 -10.17
C ALA A 166 -4.39 -17.38 -10.72
N ALA A 167 -5.22 -17.57 -11.75
CA ALA A 167 -6.05 -16.52 -12.33
C ALA A 167 -7.09 -16.00 -11.32
N GLU A 168 -7.83 -16.90 -10.68
CA GLU A 168 -8.84 -16.55 -9.68
C GLU A 168 -8.23 -15.84 -8.46
N ALA A 169 -7.09 -16.35 -7.97
CA ALA A 169 -6.37 -15.75 -6.85
C ALA A 169 -5.90 -14.33 -7.17
N LEU A 170 -5.35 -14.11 -8.36
CA LEU A 170 -4.91 -12.79 -8.79
C LEU A 170 -6.09 -11.83 -8.97
N ALA A 171 -7.15 -12.25 -9.65
CA ALA A 171 -8.38 -11.46 -9.81
C ALA A 171 -8.99 -11.06 -8.47
N ALA A 172 -9.04 -11.99 -7.50
CA ALA A 172 -9.51 -11.70 -6.15
C ALA A 172 -8.59 -10.72 -5.41
N ALA A 173 -7.27 -10.87 -5.54
CA ALA A 173 -6.31 -9.96 -4.90
C ALA A 173 -6.40 -8.54 -5.48
N LEU A 174 -6.59 -8.41 -6.78
CA LEU A 174 -6.75 -7.13 -7.47
C LEU A 174 -8.14 -6.50 -7.28
N GLY A 175 -9.11 -7.26 -6.75
CA GLY A 175 -10.47 -6.77 -6.54
C GLY A 175 -11.29 -6.68 -7.82
N GLU A 176 -11.01 -7.51 -8.82
CA GLU A 176 -11.80 -7.56 -10.05
C GLU A 176 -13.27 -7.91 -9.79
N GLY A 177 -14.17 -7.43 -10.64
CA GLY A 177 -15.61 -7.66 -10.50
C GLY A 177 -16.27 -6.85 -9.38
N ALA A 178 -15.93 -5.56 -9.25
CA ALA A 178 -16.47 -4.63 -8.24
C ALA A 178 -16.09 -4.96 -6.78
N ARG A 179 -15.05 -5.76 -6.58
CA ARG A 179 -14.49 -6.07 -5.26
C ARG A 179 -13.39 -5.07 -4.91
N VAL A 180 -13.10 -4.94 -3.62
CA VAL A 180 -11.97 -4.15 -3.13
C VAL A 180 -10.72 -5.01 -3.13
N PRO A 181 -9.56 -4.54 -3.61
CA PRO A 181 -8.29 -5.27 -3.53
C PRO A 181 -7.98 -5.73 -2.10
N GLY A 182 -7.18 -6.77 -1.97
CA GLY A 182 -6.79 -7.24 -0.64
C GLY A 182 -6.02 -8.56 -0.66
N PRO A 183 -5.78 -9.15 0.51
CA PRO A 183 -5.02 -10.38 0.62
C PRO A 183 -5.81 -11.60 0.14
N VAL A 184 -5.09 -12.55 -0.44
CA VAL A 184 -5.58 -13.87 -0.81
C VAL A 184 -4.68 -14.92 -0.14
N HIS A 185 -5.26 -15.97 0.38
CA HIS A 185 -4.54 -17.09 0.98
C HIS A 185 -4.77 -18.38 0.22
N LEU A 186 -3.69 -18.95 -0.28
CA LEU A 186 -3.65 -20.28 -0.85
C LEU A 186 -2.85 -21.19 0.08
N ASN A 187 -3.52 -22.12 0.75
CA ASN A 187 -2.87 -23.17 1.51
C ASN A 187 -2.47 -24.29 0.56
N VAL A 188 -1.17 -24.60 0.49
CA VAL A 188 -0.57 -25.49 -0.50
C VAL A 188 -0.05 -26.74 0.19
N PRO A 189 -0.86 -27.81 0.28
CA PRO A 189 -0.43 -29.07 0.87
C PRO A 189 0.52 -29.80 -0.07
N LEU A 190 1.70 -30.14 0.43
CA LEU A 190 2.75 -30.79 -0.35
C LEU A 190 3.18 -32.10 0.30
N ARG A 191 3.31 -33.16 -0.51
CA ARG A 191 3.83 -34.48 -0.12
C ARG A 191 5.26 -34.65 -0.62
N GLU A 192 6.06 -35.42 0.08
CA GLU A 192 7.42 -35.73 -0.37
C GLU A 192 7.39 -36.63 -1.64
N PRO A 193 8.37 -36.45 -2.56
CA PRO A 193 9.53 -35.57 -2.45
C PRO A 193 9.22 -34.08 -2.70
N LEU A 194 9.81 -33.19 -1.87
CA LEU A 194 9.59 -31.74 -1.94
C LEU A 194 10.57 -31.02 -2.86
N ALA A 195 11.61 -31.70 -3.31
CA ALA A 195 12.62 -31.16 -4.20
C ALA A 195 12.72 -32.01 -5.45
N GLY A 196 12.64 -31.35 -6.59
CA GLY A 196 12.86 -31.94 -7.93
C GLY A 196 13.44 -30.90 -8.87
N ALA A 197 13.88 -31.34 -10.05
CA ALA A 197 14.27 -30.42 -11.11
C ALA A 197 13.03 -29.68 -11.62
N ALA A 198 13.14 -28.38 -11.86
CA ALA A 198 12.06 -27.61 -12.47
C ALA A 198 11.73 -28.17 -13.86
N PRO A 199 10.45 -28.22 -14.25
CA PRO A 199 10.06 -28.67 -15.57
C PRO A 199 10.61 -27.75 -16.66
N SER A 200 10.98 -28.33 -17.79
CA SER A 200 11.61 -27.59 -18.92
C SER A 200 10.71 -26.49 -19.50
N TRP A 201 9.40 -26.59 -19.34
CA TRP A 201 8.43 -25.63 -19.83
C TRP A 201 8.27 -24.38 -18.93
N LEU A 202 8.81 -24.39 -17.70
CA LEU A 202 8.58 -23.37 -16.69
C LEU A 202 8.84 -21.95 -17.21
N ALA A 203 10.05 -21.69 -17.71
CA ALA A 203 10.43 -20.34 -18.15
C ALA A 203 9.62 -19.89 -19.37
N ALA A 204 9.37 -20.77 -20.33
CA ALA A 204 8.60 -20.45 -21.52
C ALA A 204 7.14 -20.10 -21.18
N ARG A 205 6.51 -20.87 -20.29
CA ARG A 205 5.14 -20.62 -19.83
C ARG A 205 5.03 -19.31 -19.03
N ALA A 206 5.95 -19.08 -18.11
CA ALA A 206 5.96 -17.87 -17.28
C ALA A 206 6.22 -16.59 -18.10
N ALA A 207 6.98 -16.69 -19.18
CA ALA A 207 7.25 -15.58 -20.10
C ALA A 207 6.11 -15.31 -21.11
N SER A 208 5.23 -16.29 -21.32
CA SER A 208 4.10 -16.15 -22.26
C SER A 208 2.97 -15.39 -21.57
N PRO A 209 2.50 -14.26 -22.12
CA PRO A 209 1.32 -13.59 -21.57
C PRO A 209 0.14 -14.56 -21.53
N ALA A 210 -0.58 -14.60 -20.43
CA ALA A 210 -1.82 -15.36 -20.36
C ALA A 210 -2.79 -14.76 -21.39
N LEU A 211 -3.35 -15.61 -22.25
CA LEU A 211 -4.39 -15.17 -23.18
C LEU A 211 -5.58 -14.65 -22.36
N PRO A 212 -6.20 -13.52 -22.80
CA PRO A 212 -7.47 -13.12 -22.23
C PRO A 212 -8.45 -14.29 -22.31
N ASP A 213 -9.23 -14.50 -21.29
CA ASP A 213 -10.29 -15.51 -21.32
C ASP A 213 -11.32 -15.10 -22.38
N GLU A 214 -11.38 -15.80 -23.52
CA GLU A 214 -12.28 -15.50 -24.63
C GLU A 214 -13.78 -15.63 -24.26
N THR A 215 -14.08 -16.00 -23.01
CA THR A 215 -15.44 -16.09 -22.49
C THR A 215 -15.91 -14.82 -21.77
N ARG A 216 -15.05 -13.79 -21.68
CA ARG A 216 -15.46 -12.47 -21.17
C ARG A 216 -15.97 -11.62 -22.33
N ASP A 217 -17.26 -11.33 -22.31
CA ASP A 217 -17.92 -10.34 -23.16
C ASP A 217 -17.11 -9.01 -23.13
N ASP A 218 -16.99 -8.41 -24.30
CA ASP A 218 -16.31 -7.17 -24.62
C ASP A 218 -16.51 -6.07 -23.55
N ALA A 219 -15.56 -5.95 -22.65
CA ALA A 219 -15.41 -4.79 -21.81
C ALA A 219 -13.93 -4.43 -21.72
N ASP A 220 -13.54 -3.52 -22.59
CA ASP A 220 -12.39 -2.62 -22.55
C ASP A 220 -10.98 -3.22 -22.43
N ASP A 221 -10.29 -3.15 -23.57
CA ASP A 221 -8.86 -3.19 -23.74
C ASP A 221 -8.14 -2.15 -22.86
N VAL A 222 -7.74 -2.54 -21.64
CA VAL A 222 -7.01 -1.73 -20.67
C VAL A 222 -5.54 -2.14 -20.51
N SER A 223 -5.02 -3.05 -21.32
CA SER A 223 -3.64 -3.56 -21.16
C SER A 223 -2.56 -2.56 -21.65
N GLY A 224 -2.92 -1.48 -22.31
CA GLY A 224 -2.00 -0.47 -22.84
C GLY A 224 -1.75 0.77 -21.96
N ALA A 225 -2.54 1.01 -20.93
CA ALA A 225 -2.52 2.27 -20.18
C ALA A 225 -1.84 2.21 -18.80
N LEU A 226 -1.41 1.05 -18.32
CA LEU A 226 -0.91 0.86 -16.95
C LEU A 226 0.56 1.22 -16.73
N TYR A 227 1.27 1.71 -17.75
CA TYR A 227 2.71 1.99 -17.67
C TYR A 227 3.14 3.42 -18.01
N GLN A 228 2.33 4.43 -17.73
CA GLN A 228 2.79 5.82 -17.83
C GLN A 228 2.54 6.61 -16.54
N GLY A 229 3.63 6.83 -15.81
CA GLY A 229 3.77 7.94 -14.89
C GLY A 229 3.41 7.70 -13.44
N GLY A 230 4.47 7.64 -12.66
CA GLY A 230 4.61 7.58 -11.24
C GLY A 230 3.60 8.25 -10.35
N GLY A 231 3.33 7.57 -9.26
CA GLY A 231 2.85 8.19 -8.05
C GLY A 231 1.53 7.66 -7.54
N GLY A 232 1.63 6.91 -6.48
CA GLY A 232 0.51 6.51 -5.67
C GLY A 232 -0.31 5.39 -6.30
N ILE A 233 -0.89 4.56 -5.46
CA ILE A 233 -1.81 3.51 -5.87
C ILE A 233 -2.79 4.10 -6.88
N GLY A 234 -2.46 3.95 -8.15
CA GLY A 234 -3.43 4.07 -9.19
C GLY A 234 -4.41 2.94 -8.98
N ARG A 235 -5.47 3.17 -8.21
CA ARG A 235 -6.73 2.54 -8.52
C ARG A 235 -6.79 2.67 -10.03
N ALA A 236 -6.80 1.57 -10.77
CA ALA A 236 -7.17 1.64 -12.17
C ALA A 236 -8.38 2.56 -12.16
N ASP A 237 -8.22 3.76 -12.71
CA ASP A 237 -9.32 4.68 -12.92
C ASP A 237 -10.21 4.03 -13.98
N VAL A 238 -10.91 2.99 -13.58
CA VAL A 238 -12.22 2.75 -14.16
C VAL A 238 -12.99 3.97 -13.70
N ALA A 239 -12.99 4.99 -14.54
CA ALA A 239 -13.79 6.16 -14.32
C ALA A 239 -15.21 5.59 -14.08
N PRO A 240 -15.76 5.75 -12.85
CA PRO A 240 -17.10 5.27 -12.61
C PRO A 240 -17.96 5.89 -13.67
N ASP A 241 -18.87 5.10 -14.23
CA ASP A 241 -19.78 5.54 -15.27
C ASP A 241 -20.29 6.93 -14.87
N ALA A 242 -19.97 7.94 -15.68
CA ALA A 242 -20.27 9.33 -15.32
C ALA A 242 -21.77 9.56 -15.12
N GLU A 243 -22.61 8.65 -15.62
CA GLU A 243 -24.06 8.64 -15.40
C GLU A 243 -24.44 8.06 -14.03
N ALA A 244 -23.64 7.16 -13.46
CA ALA A 244 -23.89 6.53 -12.15
C ALA A 244 -23.31 7.33 -10.96
N ALA A 245 -22.52 8.38 -11.19
CA ALA A 245 -21.95 9.20 -10.13
C ALA A 245 -23.04 9.99 -9.38
N TYR A 246 -22.97 9.99 -8.04
CA TYR A 246 -23.82 10.80 -7.20
C TYR A 246 -23.67 12.30 -7.55
N ARG A 247 -24.75 12.94 -7.92
CA ARG A 247 -24.78 14.37 -8.26
C ARG A 247 -24.88 15.20 -6.99
N LEU A 248 -23.87 15.99 -6.72
CA LEU A 248 -23.81 16.87 -5.59
C LEU A 248 -24.46 18.22 -5.96
N GLU A 249 -25.60 18.51 -5.35
CA GLU A 249 -26.23 19.81 -5.52
C GLU A 249 -25.41 20.89 -4.79
N THR A 250 -25.28 22.07 -5.40
CA THR A 250 -24.70 23.26 -4.77
C THR A 250 -25.69 23.88 -3.79
N GLY A 251 -25.22 24.51 -2.73
CA GLY A 251 -26.03 25.17 -1.71
C GLY A 251 -25.52 24.96 -0.30
N PRO A 252 -25.52 23.72 0.23
CA PRO A 252 -24.97 23.46 1.56
C PRO A 252 -23.48 23.81 1.66
N ARG A 253 -23.06 24.33 2.83
CA ARG A 253 -21.66 24.61 3.15
C ARG A 253 -20.88 23.29 3.25
N THR A 254 -20.30 22.93 2.13
CA THR A 254 -19.64 21.64 1.90
C THR A 254 -18.12 21.75 2.11
N ILE A 255 -17.52 20.71 2.68
CA ILE A 255 -16.08 20.46 2.68
C ILE A 255 -15.79 19.07 2.15
N VAL A 256 -14.58 18.89 1.59
CA VAL A 256 -14.06 17.57 1.23
C VAL A 256 -13.06 17.12 2.29
N VAL A 257 -13.20 15.89 2.77
CA VAL A 257 -12.26 15.24 3.69
C VAL A 257 -11.59 14.09 2.96
N ALA A 258 -10.28 14.17 2.84
CA ALA A 258 -9.44 13.16 2.22
C ALA A 258 -8.58 12.44 3.30
N GLY A 259 -8.95 11.22 3.63
CA GLY A 259 -8.19 10.35 4.52
C GLY A 259 -7.14 9.52 3.77
N ALA A 260 -6.53 8.55 4.43
CA ALA A 260 -5.55 7.65 3.82
C ALA A 260 -6.12 7.03 2.53
N ASP A 261 -5.29 7.01 1.50
CA ASP A 261 -5.59 6.41 0.19
C ASP A 261 -6.81 7.04 -0.55
N ALA A 262 -7.13 8.30 -0.26
CA ALA A 262 -8.20 9.03 -0.95
C ALA A 262 -7.91 9.26 -2.44
N GLY A 263 -6.64 9.46 -2.78
CA GLY A 263 -6.21 9.72 -4.17
C GLY A 263 -6.56 11.11 -4.69
N ALA A 264 -6.23 11.36 -5.95
CA ALA A 264 -6.42 12.66 -6.60
C ALA A 264 -7.90 13.05 -6.79
N ALA A 265 -8.82 12.10 -6.79
CA ALA A 265 -10.25 12.36 -6.98
C ALA A 265 -10.83 13.28 -5.91
N ALA A 266 -10.30 13.25 -4.68
CA ALA A 266 -10.71 14.15 -3.61
C ALA A 266 -10.31 15.61 -3.89
N GLU A 267 -9.10 15.83 -4.40
CA GLU A 267 -8.65 17.17 -4.82
C GLU A 267 -9.43 17.67 -6.03
N GLN A 268 -9.67 16.80 -7.01
CA GLN A 268 -10.45 17.13 -8.19
C GLN A 268 -11.87 17.58 -7.82
N LEU A 269 -12.58 16.85 -6.96
CA LEU A 269 -13.91 17.25 -6.49
C LEU A 269 -13.86 18.59 -5.74
N ALA A 270 -12.86 18.80 -4.88
CA ALA A 270 -12.69 20.06 -4.15
C ALA A 270 -12.43 21.22 -5.12
N HIS A 271 -11.65 20.98 -6.18
CA HIS A 271 -11.36 21.97 -7.22
C HIS A 271 -12.63 22.32 -8.00
N ASP A 272 -13.33 21.32 -8.53
CA ASP A 272 -14.49 21.50 -9.40
C ASP A 272 -15.66 22.15 -8.65
N GLY A 273 -15.87 21.75 -7.38
CA GLY A 273 -16.93 22.30 -6.53
C GLY A 273 -16.56 23.59 -5.82
N GLY A 274 -15.29 24.03 -5.86
CA GLY A 274 -14.83 25.16 -5.07
C GLY A 274 -14.98 24.92 -3.57
N PHE A 275 -14.69 23.69 -3.10
CA PHE A 275 -14.85 23.31 -1.70
C PHE A 275 -13.50 23.33 -0.95
N PRO A 276 -13.48 23.72 0.34
CA PRO A 276 -12.30 23.54 1.20
C PRO A 276 -11.92 22.04 1.26
N LEU A 277 -10.61 21.74 1.16
CA LEU A 277 -10.08 20.38 1.19
C LEU A 277 -9.29 20.15 2.49
N VAL A 278 -9.84 19.35 3.37
CA VAL A 278 -9.16 18.81 4.55
C VAL A 278 -8.50 17.49 4.16
N ALA A 279 -7.21 17.54 3.84
CA ALA A 279 -6.46 16.38 3.37
C ALA A 279 -5.44 15.92 4.41
N GLU A 280 -5.58 14.68 4.90
CA GLU A 280 -4.54 14.04 5.72
C GLU A 280 -3.25 13.90 4.92
N ILE A 281 -2.09 13.91 5.60
CA ILE A 281 -0.77 13.87 4.93
C ILE A 281 -0.58 12.61 4.06
N VAL A 282 -1.25 11.53 4.38
CA VAL A 282 -1.21 10.24 3.68
C VAL A 282 -2.33 10.04 2.66
N SER A 283 -3.09 11.11 2.38
CA SER A 283 -4.29 11.00 1.54
C SER A 283 -4.01 10.85 0.04
N GLY A 284 -2.81 11.24 -0.42
CA GLY A 284 -2.55 11.38 -1.86
C GLY A 284 -3.28 12.57 -2.52
N ALA A 285 -4.03 13.35 -1.74
CA ALA A 285 -4.80 14.51 -2.20
C ALA A 285 -4.29 15.86 -1.64
N ARG A 286 -3.20 15.87 -0.86
CA ARG A 286 -2.72 17.08 -0.16
C ARG A 286 -1.94 18.02 -1.10
N PHE A 287 -2.59 18.46 -2.16
CA PHE A 287 -2.06 19.45 -3.12
C PHE A 287 -3.22 20.28 -3.67
N GLY A 288 -2.91 21.25 -4.53
CA GLY A 288 -3.94 22.14 -5.09
C GLY A 288 -4.21 23.38 -4.23
N ARG A 289 -5.15 24.19 -4.69
CA ARG A 289 -5.43 25.53 -4.12
C ARG A 289 -6.41 25.50 -2.94
N GLN A 290 -7.18 24.42 -2.81
CA GLN A 290 -8.24 24.25 -1.82
C GLN A 290 -7.76 23.58 -0.53
N VAL A 291 -6.49 23.17 -0.46
CA VAL A 291 -5.92 22.51 0.74
C VAL A 291 -5.94 23.45 1.94
N VAL A 292 -6.53 22.99 3.02
CA VAL A 292 -6.64 23.70 4.30
C VAL A 292 -5.47 23.31 5.21
N HIS A 293 -4.63 24.29 5.54
CA HIS A 293 -3.58 24.16 6.55
C HIS A 293 -4.16 24.38 7.95
N GLY A 294 -3.59 23.70 8.95
CA GLY A 294 -4.04 23.85 10.34
C GLY A 294 -5.50 23.43 10.57
N TYR A 295 -6.03 22.56 9.73
CA TYR A 295 -7.44 22.18 9.68
C TYR A 295 -8.00 21.71 11.04
N ARG A 296 -7.16 21.15 11.92
CA ARG A 296 -7.61 20.68 13.25
C ARG A 296 -8.19 21.80 14.10
N ALA A 297 -7.50 22.94 14.14
CA ALA A 297 -7.99 24.12 14.84
C ALA A 297 -9.23 24.69 14.16
N LEU A 298 -9.24 24.77 12.82
CA LEU A 298 -10.33 25.33 12.04
C LEU A 298 -11.61 24.48 12.10
N LEU A 299 -11.50 23.16 12.16
CA LEU A 299 -12.64 22.26 12.38
C LEU A 299 -13.26 22.44 13.78
N SER A 300 -12.47 22.88 14.75
CA SER A 300 -12.94 23.15 16.11
C SER A 300 -13.49 24.58 16.30
N ASP A 301 -13.29 25.46 15.32
CA ASP A 301 -13.80 26.83 15.34
C ASP A 301 -15.31 26.84 15.07
N PRO A 302 -16.15 27.36 15.98
CA PRO A 302 -17.60 27.43 15.77
C PRO A 302 -18.01 28.30 14.57
N HIS A 303 -17.16 29.27 14.15
CA HIS A 303 -17.43 30.16 13.02
C HIS A 303 -17.05 29.56 11.67
N LEU A 304 -16.28 28.46 11.65
CA LEU A 304 -15.91 27.70 10.45
C LEU A 304 -16.41 26.25 10.54
N GLY A 305 -15.72 25.39 11.31
CA GLY A 305 -16.07 23.98 11.47
C GLY A 305 -17.48 23.78 12.03
N GLY A 306 -17.93 24.66 12.93
CA GLY A 306 -19.30 24.65 13.46
C GLY A 306 -20.39 24.90 12.42
N ARG A 307 -20.07 25.55 11.31
CA ARG A 307 -21.01 25.91 10.24
C ARG A 307 -21.06 24.92 9.08
N ILE A 308 -20.29 23.84 9.13
CA ILE A 308 -20.30 22.78 8.10
C ILE A 308 -21.68 22.11 8.09
N GLU A 309 -22.25 21.96 6.90
CA GLU A 309 -23.56 21.31 6.64
C GLU A 309 -23.41 20.00 5.92
N ARG A 310 -22.36 19.86 5.09
CA ARG A 310 -22.09 18.64 4.32
C ARG A 310 -20.61 18.31 4.30
N VAL A 311 -20.31 17.02 4.36
CA VAL A 311 -18.96 16.47 4.20
C VAL A 311 -18.95 15.39 3.12
N VAL A 312 -18.03 15.49 2.16
CA VAL A 312 -17.74 14.40 1.23
C VAL A 312 -16.41 13.76 1.64
N VAL A 313 -16.45 12.48 1.97
CA VAL A 313 -15.29 11.73 2.49
C VAL A 313 -14.72 10.83 1.41
N PHE A 314 -13.42 10.93 1.19
CA PHE A 314 -12.64 10.01 0.36
C PHE A 314 -11.59 9.30 1.23
N GLY A 315 -11.38 8.01 0.97
CA GLY A 315 -10.40 7.22 1.72
C GLY A 315 -10.77 7.06 3.20
N ARG A 316 -9.76 6.85 4.04
CA ARG A 316 -9.94 6.54 5.47
C ARG A 316 -9.31 7.62 6.36
N PRO A 317 -10.06 8.58 6.85
CA PRO A 317 -9.55 9.60 7.76
C PRO A 317 -9.33 9.00 9.16
N THR A 318 -8.07 8.96 9.60
CA THR A 318 -7.67 8.27 10.85
C THR A 318 -6.65 9.06 11.69
N LEU A 319 -6.21 10.23 11.24
CA LEU A 319 -5.12 10.96 11.90
C LEU A 319 -5.58 11.99 12.92
N SER A 320 -6.80 12.52 12.80
CA SER A 320 -7.26 13.56 13.69
C SER A 320 -8.59 13.23 14.37
N ARG A 321 -8.69 13.61 15.67
CA ARG A 321 -9.94 13.50 16.45
C ARG A 321 -10.98 14.51 15.99
N GLU A 322 -10.54 15.62 15.43
CA GLU A 322 -11.39 16.71 14.95
C GLU A 322 -12.20 16.24 13.74
N VAL A 323 -11.60 15.54 12.81
CA VAL A 323 -12.30 14.89 11.68
C VAL A 323 -13.25 13.81 12.20
N THR A 324 -12.82 12.96 13.14
CA THR A 324 -13.70 11.98 13.76
C THR A 324 -14.93 12.61 14.39
N ARG A 325 -14.76 13.70 15.16
CA ARG A 325 -15.89 14.43 15.78
C ARG A 325 -16.83 15.03 14.73
N LEU A 326 -16.27 15.60 13.66
CA LEU A 326 -17.07 16.11 12.55
C LEU A 326 -17.93 15.01 11.92
N LEU A 327 -17.34 13.86 11.63
CA LEU A 327 -18.04 12.72 11.01
C LEU A 327 -19.04 12.03 11.96
N MET A 328 -18.97 12.27 13.25
CA MET A 328 -19.96 11.82 14.24
C MET A 328 -21.17 12.77 14.38
N ARG A 329 -21.13 13.96 13.79
CA ARG A 329 -22.22 14.94 13.88
C ARG A 329 -23.45 14.43 13.12
N THR A 330 -24.61 14.47 13.78
CA THR A 330 -25.92 14.06 13.21
C THR A 330 -26.62 15.18 12.47
N ASP A 331 -26.17 16.42 12.64
CA ASP A 331 -26.66 17.63 11.96
C ASP A 331 -25.87 17.94 10.67
N VAL A 332 -24.92 17.08 10.29
CA VAL A 332 -24.11 17.20 9.08
C VAL A 332 -24.43 16.03 8.14
N GLU A 333 -24.72 16.35 6.89
CA GLU A 333 -24.84 15.35 5.82
C GLU A 333 -23.43 14.78 5.51
N VAL A 334 -23.27 13.46 5.63
CA VAL A 334 -22.00 12.78 5.30
C VAL A 334 -22.21 11.86 4.12
N LEU A 335 -21.47 12.13 3.05
CA LEU A 335 -21.34 11.28 1.87
C LEU A 335 -19.98 10.62 1.89
N ALA A 336 -19.89 9.31 1.88
CA ALA A 336 -18.62 8.59 1.86
C ALA A 336 -18.45 7.83 0.53
N VAL A 337 -17.41 8.15 -0.21
CA VAL A 337 -17.03 7.38 -1.39
C VAL A 337 -16.50 6.03 -0.94
N ARG A 338 -17.07 4.94 -1.49
CA ARG A 338 -16.68 3.58 -1.15
C ARG A 338 -15.21 3.34 -1.42
N GLY A 339 -14.56 2.70 -0.49
CA GLY A 339 -13.14 2.40 -0.52
C GLY A 339 -12.82 1.11 0.22
N PRO A 340 -11.53 0.76 0.36
CA PRO A 340 -11.11 -0.43 1.08
C PRO A 340 -11.45 -0.38 2.58
N GLY A 341 -11.52 -1.56 3.18
CA GLY A 341 -11.83 -1.75 4.60
C GLY A 341 -13.30 -1.57 4.94
N GLU A 342 -13.58 -1.22 6.18
CA GLU A 342 -14.94 -0.99 6.64
C GLU A 342 -15.50 0.35 6.14
N PRO A 343 -16.81 0.41 5.81
CA PRO A 343 -17.44 1.66 5.39
C PRO A 343 -17.34 2.74 6.48
N VAL A 344 -17.05 3.97 6.08
CA VAL A 344 -17.08 5.13 6.99
C VAL A 344 -18.53 5.44 7.33
N ASN A 345 -18.95 5.17 8.57
CA ASN A 345 -20.31 5.46 9.05
C ASN A 345 -20.31 5.77 10.55
N LEU A 346 -19.63 6.85 10.93
CA LEU A 346 -19.45 7.21 12.34
C LEU A 346 -20.69 7.85 12.99
N ASN A 347 -21.58 8.46 12.20
CA ASN A 347 -22.85 9.05 12.68
C ASN A 347 -24.06 8.12 12.54
N GLY A 348 -23.88 6.91 11.98
CA GLY A 348 -24.98 5.97 11.72
C GLY A 348 -25.89 6.35 10.55
N ALA A 349 -25.66 7.49 9.88
CA ALA A 349 -26.49 8.04 8.81
C ALA A 349 -25.69 8.41 7.55
N THR A 350 -24.43 7.97 7.43
CA THR A 350 -23.58 8.24 6.28
C THR A 350 -24.14 7.58 5.02
N CYS A 351 -24.29 8.34 3.93
CA CYS A 351 -24.63 7.84 2.63
C CYS A 351 -23.37 7.35 1.90
N ALA A 352 -23.29 6.05 1.59
CA ALA A 352 -22.19 5.45 0.85
C ALA A 352 -22.47 5.53 -0.66
N VAL A 353 -21.54 6.10 -1.42
CA VAL A 353 -21.63 6.32 -2.86
C VAL A 353 -20.41 5.76 -3.59
N ASP A 354 -20.53 5.38 -4.85
CA ASP A 354 -19.42 4.83 -5.63
C ASP A 354 -18.54 5.94 -6.21
N ALA A 355 -19.16 7.03 -6.63
CA ALA A 355 -18.50 8.22 -7.13
C ALA A 355 -19.33 9.47 -6.84
N VAL A 356 -18.67 10.63 -6.85
CA VAL A 356 -19.34 11.93 -6.66
C VAL A 356 -18.91 12.88 -7.77
N ARG A 357 -19.87 13.61 -8.31
CA ARG A 357 -19.60 14.75 -9.20
C ARG A 357 -20.41 15.95 -8.73
N VAL A 358 -19.91 17.13 -9.00
CA VAL A 358 -20.62 18.39 -8.69
C VAL A 358 -21.13 19.03 -9.97
N ASP A 359 -22.40 19.48 -9.93
CA ASP A 359 -22.98 20.26 -10.99
C ASP A 359 -23.07 21.73 -10.53
N GLY A 360 -22.23 22.59 -11.08
CA GLY A 360 -22.17 24.02 -10.75
C GLY A 360 -21.04 24.42 -9.80
N ALA A 361 -20.95 25.72 -9.53
CA ALA A 361 -19.92 26.27 -8.63
C ALA A 361 -20.44 26.37 -7.20
N GLY A 362 -19.61 25.98 -6.23
CA GLY A 362 -19.88 26.16 -4.81
C GLY A 362 -19.83 27.62 -4.34
N ASP A 363 -20.07 27.82 -3.06
CA ASP A 363 -20.07 29.13 -2.41
C ASP A 363 -18.63 29.70 -2.31
N ARG A 364 -18.36 30.74 -3.10
CA ARG A 364 -17.05 31.42 -3.13
C ARG A 364 -16.72 32.14 -1.83
N GLU A 365 -17.72 32.60 -1.09
CA GLU A 365 -17.51 33.26 0.20
C GLU A 365 -17.08 32.25 1.24
N TRP A 366 -17.77 31.11 1.30
CA TRP A 366 -17.42 29.96 2.13
C TRP A 366 -15.98 29.48 1.91
N LEU A 367 -15.59 29.22 0.65
CA LEU A 367 -14.21 28.87 0.33
C LEU A 367 -13.25 29.97 0.75
N GLY A 368 -13.59 31.24 0.50
CA GLY A 368 -12.77 32.39 0.84
C GLY A 368 -12.52 32.54 2.35
N GLU A 369 -13.52 32.26 3.20
CA GLU A 369 -13.38 32.24 4.66
C GLU A 369 -12.35 31.18 5.08
N TRP A 370 -12.48 29.97 4.60
CA TRP A 370 -11.57 28.86 4.89
C TRP A 370 -10.13 29.13 4.41
N MET A 371 -9.96 29.68 3.22
CA MET A 371 -8.63 29.98 2.68
C MET A 371 -7.93 31.11 3.42
N ARG A 372 -8.67 32.11 3.91
CA ARG A 372 -8.10 33.16 4.79
C ARG A 372 -7.65 32.60 6.12
N ALA A 373 -8.49 31.79 6.76
CA ALA A 373 -8.16 31.15 8.02
C ALA A 373 -7.00 30.15 7.88
N SER A 374 -6.98 29.38 6.80
CA SER A 374 -5.90 28.45 6.46
C SER A 374 -4.55 29.16 6.33
N ARG A 375 -4.51 30.31 5.64
CA ARG A 375 -3.27 31.11 5.53
C ARG A 375 -2.80 31.63 6.89
N ALA A 376 -3.71 32.04 7.74
CA ALA A 376 -3.37 32.50 9.09
C ALA A 376 -2.89 31.36 10.00
N ALA A 377 -3.35 30.13 9.76
CA ALA A 377 -2.97 28.94 10.50
C ALA A 377 -1.70 28.25 9.97
N ALA A 378 -1.18 28.67 8.82
CA ALA A 378 0.04 28.11 8.26
C ALA A 378 1.25 28.43 9.16
N VAL A 379 1.98 27.40 9.53
CA VAL A 379 3.19 27.53 10.37
C VAL A 379 4.41 27.62 9.45
N ASP A 380 5.17 28.72 9.57
CA ASP A 380 6.47 28.82 8.92
C ASP A 380 7.54 28.24 9.86
N LEU A 381 8.08 27.09 9.45
CA LEU A 381 9.16 26.39 10.15
C LEU A 381 10.56 26.75 9.58
N SER A 382 10.62 27.71 8.67
CA SER A 382 11.89 28.16 8.10
C SER A 382 12.76 28.79 9.21
N PRO A 383 14.04 28.48 9.27
CA PRO A 383 14.94 29.23 10.12
C PRO A 383 14.92 30.72 9.70
N PRO A 384 15.08 31.65 10.66
CA PRO A 384 15.15 33.07 10.32
C PRO A 384 16.25 33.32 9.28
N ALA A 385 15.99 34.22 8.34
CA ALA A 385 16.99 34.58 7.34
C ALA A 385 18.24 35.16 8.01
N PRO A 386 19.44 34.86 7.49
CA PRO A 386 20.67 35.48 7.97
C PRO A 386 20.59 37.02 7.97
N ASP A 387 21.06 37.63 9.03
CA ASP A 387 21.21 39.09 9.09
C ASP A 387 22.39 39.52 8.21
N ALA A 388 22.10 39.70 6.90
CA ALA A 388 23.10 40.03 5.88
C ALA A 388 23.79 41.37 6.17
N ASP A 389 23.06 42.35 6.66
CA ASP A 389 23.58 43.69 6.97
C ASP A 389 24.51 43.62 8.21
N GLY A 390 24.07 42.92 9.24
CA GLY A 390 24.89 42.70 10.44
C GLY A 390 26.17 41.90 10.14
N LEU A 391 26.09 40.87 9.29
CA LEU A 391 27.24 40.08 8.86
C LEU A 391 28.25 40.90 8.03
N ALA A 392 27.76 41.85 7.22
CA ALA A 392 28.58 42.74 6.43
C ALA A 392 29.05 44.00 7.17
N SER A 393 28.56 44.25 8.40
CA SER A 393 28.87 45.47 9.15
C SER A 393 30.39 45.61 9.44
N ALA A 394 30.88 46.81 9.24
CA ALA A 394 32.25 47.18 9.64
C ALA A 394 32.41 47.33 11.15
N VAL A 395 31.30 47.41 11.87
CA VAL A 395 31.28 47.55 13.35
C VAL A 395 31.43 46.16 13.98
N PRO A 396 32.53 45.90 14.73
CA PRO A 396 32.84 44.55 15.21
C PRO A 396 31.75 43.90 16.09
N HIS A 397 31.08 44.70 16.96
CA HIS A 397 30.06 44.15 17.84
C HIS A 397 28.74 43.78 17.11
N GLU A 398 28.37 44.53 16.06
CA GLU A 398 27.21 44.19 15.22
C GLU A 398 27.47 42.91 14.44
N ARG A 399 28.64 42.82 13.77
CA ARG A 399 29.05 41.61 13.07
C ARG A 399 29.12 40.40 13.99
N LEU A 400 29.68 40.55 15.18
CA LEU A 400 29.74 39.46 16.16
C LEU A 400 28.33 39.08 16.64
N GLY A 401 27.42 40.04 16.78
CA GLY A 401 26.00 39.79 17.10
C GLY A 401 25.33 38.94 16.04
N ALA A 402 25.48 39.31 14.77
CA ALA A 402 24.95 38.56 13.63
C ALA A 402 25.53 37.13 13.53
N ILE A 403 26.86 36.99 13.67
CA ILE A 403 27.51 35.66 13.69
C ILE A 403 26.96 34.80 14.84
N ASN A 404 26.83 35.35 16.04
CA ASN A 404 26.29 34.62 17.19
C ASN A 404 24.82 34.21 16.99
N ALA A 405 24.02 35.00 16.25
CA ALA A 405 22.66 34.64 15.88
C ALA A 405 22.64 33.42 14.97
N GLU A 406 23.48 33.41 13.91
CA GLU A 406 23.63 32.26 13.01
C GLU A 406 24.09 31.00 13.76
N VAL A 407 25.11 31.13 14.61
CA VAL A 407 25.62 30.01 15.43
C VAL A 407 24.51 29.45 16.35
N ARG A 408 23.65 30.29 16.89
CA ARG A 408 22.49 29.82 17.69
C ARG A 408 21.52 29.01 16.86
N VAL A 409 21.19 29.45 15.64
CA VAL A 409 20.34 28.70 14.72
C VAL A 409 20.95 27.34 14.37
N LEU A 410 22.24 27.31 14.00
CA LEU A 410 22.96 26.08 13.66
C LEU A 410 23.10 25.11 14.83
N ARG A 411 23.10 25.59 16.07
CA ARG A 411 23.20 24.80 17.30
C ARG A 411 21.85 24.50 17.94
N ALA A 412 20.77 24.99 17.37
CA ALA A 412 19.43 24.70 17.89
C ALA A 412 19.17 23.17 17.86
N PRO A 413 18.56 22.63 18.91
CA PRO A 413 18.18 21.22 18.90
C PRO A 413 17.24 20.91 17.74
N ILE A 414 17.50 19.82 17.03
CA ILE A 414 16.58 19.32 16.01
C ILE A 414 15.41 18.65 16.71
N ASP A 415 14.24 19.30 16.69
CA ASP A 415 13.02 18.72 17.17
C ASP A 415 12.26 17.96 16.07
N ARG A 416 11.12 17.36 16.41
CA ARG A 416 10.32 16.59 15.45
C ARG A 416 9.76 17.47 14.32
N ALA A 417 9.41 18.71 14.61
CA ALA A 417 8.89 19.66 13.64
C ALA A 417 9.94 20.01 12.59
N ALA A 418 11.14 20.39 13.04
CA ALA A 418 12.27 20.69 12.18
C ALA A 418 12.68 19.50 11.30
N LEU A 419 12.69 18.28 11.87
CA LEU A 419 13.04 17.07 11.13
C LEU A 419 12.00 16.73 10.04
N VAL A 420 10.71 16.81 10.37
CA VAL A 420 9.62 16.55 9.44
C VAL A 420 9.61 17.58 8.30
N ASP A 421 9.81 18.87 8.63
CA ASP A 421 9.88 19.94 7.63
C ASP A 421 11.11 19.79 6.71
N ALA A 422 12.27 19.47 7.27
CA ALA A 422 13.48 19.22 6.47
C ALA A 422 13.30 18.08 5.46
N LEU A 423 12.70 16.97 5.91
CA LEU A 423 12.37 15.85 5.02
C LEU A 423 11.35 16.24 3.94
N TRP A 424 10.34 17.01 4.30
CA TRP A 424 9.33 17.49 3.36
C TRP A 424 9.94 18.38 2.28
N ARG A 425 10.80 19.30 2.67
CA ARG A 425 11.52 20.18 1.71
C ARG A 425 12.44 19.39 0.80
N ALA A 426 13.14 18.38 1.34
CA ALA A 426 14.08 17.54 0.59
C ALA A 426 13.41 16.50 -0.31
N SER A 427 12.10 16.27 -0.18
CA SER A 427 11.37 15.27 -0.97
C SER A 427 10.78 15.90 -2.24
N TRP A 428 10.93 15.22 -3.38
CA TRP A 428 10.45 15.63 -4.69
C TRP A 428 9.33 14.70 -5.18
N PRO A 429 8.56 15.04 -6.21
CA PRO A 429 7.47 14.21 -6.73
C PRO A 429 7.88 12.79 -7.13
N HIS A 430 9.15 12.57 -7.45
CA HIS A 430 9.70 11.25 -7.77
C HIS A 430 10.17 10.46 -6.55
N ASP A 431 10.24 11.08 -5.37
CA ASP A 431 10.56 10.41 -4.10
C ASP A 431 9.33 9.77 -3.47
N ARG A 432 9.56 8.87 -2.52
CA ARG A 432 8.55 8.31 -1.61
C ARG A 432 8.90 8.70 -0.18
N LEU A 433 7.91 9.15 0.56
CA LEU A 433 8.07 9.49 1.96
C LEU A 433 7.18 8.57 2.79
N VAL A 434 7.81 7.82 3.70
CA VAL A 434 7.10 6.87 4.57
C VAL A 434 7.20 7.36 6.01
N PHE A 435 6.06 7.51 6.67
CA PHE A 435 5.99 7.86 8.09
C PHE A 435 5.54 6.68 8.93
N GLY A 436 6.23 6.45 10.05
CA GLY A 436 5.76 5.51 11.06
C GLY A 436 4.39 5.91 11.62
N SER A 437 3.49 4.95 11.79
CA SER A 437 2.07 5.13 12.11
C SER A 437 1.77 5.65 13.53
N SER A 438 2.75 6.21 14.24
CA SER A 438 2.65 6.72 15.60
C SER A 438 2.59 8.26 15.62
N ARG A 439 3.38 8.90 16.49
CA ARG A 439 3.35 10.35 16.68
C ARG A 439 3.84 11.12 15.46
N ILE A 440 4.84 10.59 14.75
CA ILE A 440 5.54 11.33 13.69
C ILE A 440 4.62 11.68 12.51
N VAL A 441 3.76 10.73 12.06
CA VAL A 441 2.80 11.01 11.00
C VAL A 441 1.77 12.08 11.40
N ARG A 442 1.44 12.18 12.71
CA ARG A 442 0.52 13.20 13.22
C ARG A 442 1.17 14.59 13.26
N VAL A 443 2.48 14.66 13.55
CA VAL A 443 3.26 15.90 13.47
C VAL A 443 3.35 16.37 12.02
N ALA A 444 3.64 15.44 11.09
CA ALA A 444 3.66 15.73 9.66
C ALA A 444 2.30 16.26 9.16
N ASP A 445 1.23 15.61 9.57
CA ASP A 445 -0.14 15.98 9.19
C ASP A 445 -0.55 17.38 9.73
N GLU A 446 -0.10 17.73 10.91
CA GLU A 446 -0.42 19.01 11.56
C GLU A 446 0.35 20.18 10.93
N LEU A 447 1.63 19.97 10.60
CA LEU A 447 2.54 21.06 10.28
C LEU A 447 2.77 21.26 8.79
N LEU A 448 2.77 20.17 7.99
CA LEU A 448 3.20 20.25 6.60
C LEU A 448 2.15 20.86 5.68
N GLY A 449 2.61 21.67 4.76
CA GLY A 449 1.79 22.25 3.70
C GLY A 449 1.42 21.29 2.60
N GLY A 450 0.68 21.77 1.58
CA GLY A 450 0.34 21.02 0.39
C GLY A 450 1.55 20.85 -0.54
N LYS A 451 1.78 19.62 -1.02
CA LYS A 451 2.81 19.29 -2.00
C LYS A 451 2.48 17.97 -2.68
N LYS A 452 2.70 17.85 -3.97
CA LYS A 452 2.47 16.62 -4.73
C LYS A 452 3.67 15.67 -4.56
N VAL A 453 3.71 14.95 -3.44
CA VAL A 453 4.69 13.92 -3.11
C VAL A 453 3.93 12.69 -2.64
N ALA A 454 4.38 11.49 -3.04
CA ALA A 454 3.79 10.25 -2.55
C ALA A 454 4.18 10.04 -1.09
N VAL A 455 3.17 10.00 -0.21
CA VAL A 455 3.35 9.82 1.24
C VAL A 455 2.62 8.56 1.67
N HIS A 456 3.32 7.67 2.35
CA HIS A 456 2.82 6.39 2.82
C HIS A 456 2.90 6.27 4.34
N SER A 457 2.01 5.47 4.90
CA SER A 457 2.05 5.00 6.28
C SER A 457 1.10 3.81 6.38
N ASN A 458 1.37 2.83 7.23
CA ASN A 458 0.44 1.74 7.49
C ASN A 458 -0.77 2.28 8.26
N ARG A 459 -1.86 2.60 7.54
CA ARG A 459 -3.06 3.22 8.11
C ARG A 459 -4.28 2.32 8.11
N GLY A 460 -4.16 1.08 7.64
CA GLY A 460 -5.20 0.08 7.76
C GLY A 460 -5.57 -0.15 9.22
N LEU A 461 -4.60 -0.55 10.03
CA LEU A 461 -4.73 -0.74 11.49
C LEU A 461 -3.74 0.11 12.30
N ALA A 462 -2.86 0.84 11.62
CA ALA A 462 -1.88 1.74 12.24
C ALA A 462 -0.88 1.06 13.19
N GLY A 463 -0.51 -0.20 12.92
CA GLY A 463 0.51 -0.93 13.64
C GLY A 463 1.92 -0.33 13.44
N ILE A 464 2.83 -0.68 14.35
CA ILE A 464 4.26 -0.31 14.27
C ILE A 464 5.14 -1.49 13.86
N ASP A 465 4.54 -2.62 13.61
CA ASP A 465 5.13 -3.96 13.53
C ASP A 465 5.67 -4.34 12.14
N GLY A 466 5.55 -3.47 11.14
CA GLY A 466 6.04 -3.72 9.77
C GLY A 466 6.41 -2.44 9.02
N THR A 467 6.78 -1.39 9.72
CA THR A 467 7.01 -0.07 9.11
C THR A 467 8.25 -0.06 8.21
N ILE A 468 9.37 -0.66 8.66
CA ILE A 468 10.61 -0.76 7.88
C ILE A 468 10.42 -1.72 6.71
N ALA A 469 9.80 -2.87 6.96
CA ALA A 469 9.52 -3.87 5.94
C ALA A 469 8.62 -3.30 4.81
N THR A 470 7.56 -2.55 5.16
CA THR A 470 6.71 -1.86 4.18
C THR A 470 7.49 -0.82 3.38
N ALA A 471 8.32 0.00 4.03
CA ALA A 471 9.16 0.99 3.35
C ALA A 471 10.17 0.33 2.40
N THR A 472 10.75 -0.80 2.81
CA THR A 472 11.62 -1.63 1.96
C THR A 472 10.87 -2.11 0.72
N GLY A 473 9.66 -2.65 0.88
CA GLY A 473 8.82 -3.08 -0.24
C GLY A 473 8.45 -1.94 -1.20
N ILE A 474 8.09 -0.77 -0.67
CA ILE A 474 7.84 0.43 -1.48
C ILE A 474 9.11 0.83 -2.25
N ALA A 475 10.28 0.82 -1.60
CA ALA A 475 11.54 1.13 -2.25
C ALA A 475 11.86 0.15 -3.39
N LEU A 476 11.70 -1.14 -3.17
CA LEU A 476 11.93 -2.18 -4.19
C LEU A 476 11.01 -2.03 -5.40
N ALA A 477 9.73 -1.70 -5.19
CA ALA A 477 8.77 -1.55 -6.27
C ALA A 477 8.87 -0.20 -7.03
N SER A 478 9.32 0.87 -6.35
CA SER A 478 9.43 2.21 -6.95
C SER A 478 10.72 2.43 -7.75
N GLN A 479 11.73 1.57 -7.56
CA GLN A 479 13.09 1.74 -8.07
C GLN A 479 13.36 0.77 -9.21
N GLY A 480 13.07 1.17 -10.45
CA GLY A 480 13.61 0.50 -11.63
C GLY A 480 14.90 1.19 -12.11
N ASP A 481 15.62 0.56 -13.04
CA ASP A 481 16.93 1.02 -13.54
C ASP A 481 16.93 2.46 -14.07
N GLU A 482 15.78 2.95 -14.53
CA GLU A 482 15.62 4.30 -15.10
C GLU A 482 14.76 5.24 -14.25
N ARG A 483 14.28 4.82 -13.07
CA ARG A 483 13.42 5.65 -12.22
C ARG A 483 14.24 6.38 -11.16
N PRO A 484 14.34 7.72 -11.25
CA PRO A 484 14.96 8.50 -10.17
C PRO A 484 14.09 8.46 -8.92
N GLY A 485 14.67 8.75 -7.78
CA GLY A 485 13.97 8.89 -6.51
C GLY A 485 14.54 8.01 -5.42
N VAL A 486 14.22 8.42 -4.20
CA VAL A 486 14.64 7.75 -2.96
C VAL A 486 13.41 7.54 -2.10
N THR A 487 13.32 6.41 -1.45
CA THR A 487 12.33 6.20 -0.39
C THR A 487 12.95 6.66 0.93
N ARG A 488 12.30 7.63 1.59
CA ARG A 488 12.73 8.12 2.91
C ARG A 488 11.74 7.67 3.96
N LEU A 489 12.25 7.01 4.99
CA LEU A 489 11.47 6.52 6.11
C LEU A 489 11.79 7.31 7.39
N LEU A 490 10.77 7.92 7.98
CA LEU A 490 10.86 8.55 9.28
C LEU A 490 9.96 7.85 10.28
N LEU A 491 10.55 7.26 11.32
CA LEU A 491 9.84 6.52 12.35
C LEU A 491 10.42 6.81 13.74
N GLY A 492 9.69 6.44 14.79
CA GLY A 492 10.16 6.52 16.16
C GLY A 492 11.00 5.30 16.55
N ASP A 493 11.72 5.43 17.66
CA ASP A 493 12.59 4.41 18.26
C ASP A 493 11.88 3.06 18.51
N LEU A 494 10.69 3.08 19.06
CA LEU A 494 9.93 1.84 19.32
C LEU A 494 9.53 1.12 18.04
N ALA A 495 9.10 1.85 17.01
CA ALA A 495 8.78 1.26 15.71
C ALA A 495 10.05 0.71 15.03
N PHE A 496 11.18 1.39 15.18
CA PHE A 496 12.48 0.92 14.70
C PHE A 496 12.88 -0.40 15.38
N LEU A 497 12.88 -0.43 16.70
CA LEU A 497 13.26 -1.63 17.46
C LEU A 497 12.32 -2.80 17.21
N HIS A 498 11.03 -2.53 16.98
CA HIS A 498 10.05 -3.57 16.70
C HIS A 498 10.27 -4.25 15.35
N ASP A 499 10.76 -3.51 14.35
CA ASP A 499 10.86 -3.98 12.96
C ASP A 499 12.31 -3.98 12.42
N MET A 500 13.31 -3.86 13.30
CA MET A 500 14.72 -3.81 12.90
C MET A 500 15.20 -5.04 12.13
N GLY A 501 14.54 -6.20 12.29
CA GLY A 501 14.81 -7.40 11.52
C GLY A 501 14.62 -7.21 10.01
N ALA A 502 13.82 -6.24 9.59
CA ALA A 502 13.61 -5.90 8.19
C ALA A 502 14.85 -5.27 7.51
N LEU A 503 15.85 -4.85 8.28
CA LEU A 503 17.14 -4.36 7.75
C LEU A 503 18.08 -5.49 7.33
N LEU A 504 17.75 -6.75 7.64
CA LEU A 504 18.53 -7.90 7.21
C LEU A 504 18.22 -8.22 5.74
N LEU A 505 19.15 -7.86 4.86
CA LEU A 505 19.07 -8.18 3.44
C LEU A 505 20.12 -9.26 3.11
N PRO A 506 19.77 -10.30 2.35
CA PRO A 506 20.74 -11.32 1.96
C PRO A 506 21.74 -10.77 0.95
N PRO A 507 22.98 -11.28 0.96
CA PRO A 507 23.98 -10.91 -0.05
C PRO A 507 23.49 -11.23 -1.47
N GLY A 508 23.69 -10.28 -2.40
CA GLY A 508 23.33 -10.46 -3.81
C GLY A 508 21.91 -10.06 -4.17
N GLU A 509 21.07 -9.71 -3.20
CA GLU A 509 19.77 -9.08 -3.47
C GLU A 509 19.98 -7.60 -3.85
N THR A 510 19.14 -7.07 -4.73
CA THR A 510 19.16 -5.64 -5.07
C THR A 510 18.89 -4.80 -3.82
N GLU A 511 19.84 -3.93 -3.48
CA GLU A 511 19.69 -3.02 -2.33
C GLU A 511 18.65 -1.94 -2.66
N PRO A 512 17.62 -1.77 -1.81
CA PRO A 512 16.66 -0.69 -1.98
C PRO A 512 17.30 0.67 -1.64
N ARG A 513 17.01 1.69 -2.44
CA ARG A 513 17.40 3.08 -2.13
C ARG A 513 16.52 3.63 -1.01
N LEU A 514 16.71 3.12 0.19
CA LEU A 514 15.98 3.47 1.42
C LEU A 514 16.89 4.27 2.36
N GLN A 515 16.42 5.44 2.80
CA GLN A 515 17.07 6.33 3.77
C GLN A 515 16.23 6.41 5.05
#